data_613ddeb966c8fe1f7beaaf5de9e47e9c
#
_entry.id   613ddeb966c8fe1f7beaaf5de9e47e9c
#
_cell.length_a   1.000
_cell.length_b   1.000
_cell.length_c   1.000
_cell.angle_alpha   90.00
_cell.angle_beta   90.00
_cell.angle_gamma   90.00
#
_symmetry.space_group_name_H-M   'P 1'
#
loop_
_entity.id
_entity.type
_entity.pdbx_description
1 polymer ?
#
loop_
_entity_poly.entity_id
_entity_poly.type
_entity_poly.pdbx_seq_one_letter_code
_entity_poly.pdbx_strand_id
1 'polypeptide(L)'
;RVNLVEKDRRSGDSIVTLPPVDTLNKIVYYCQNETVDGVELPEIDFKQRVVICDVSSNFLTRPLNPHLYTILFAGAQKNAGIAGVTIVAVNEVMLPLNTKSPLTPAMMDYFVHKRADSIYNTPPVSAVNAVKHMVDWILLESDDSCTLHQLDARAREKSSKLYALQKDTGVYY
;
A
#
# COMPACT_ATOMS: atom_id res chain seq x y z
N ARG A 1 -1.71 1.97 -22.46
CA ARG A 1 -0.27 2.29 -22.38
C ARG A 1 0.10 2.33 -20.91
N VAL A 2 1.10 1.56 -20.52
CA VAL A 2 1.73 1.66 -19.19
C VAL A 2 2.81 2.71 -19.34
N ASN A 3 2.67 3.83 -18.66
CA ASN A 3 3.73 4.81 -18.56
C ASN A 3 4.56 4.45 -17.33
N LEU A 4 5.82 4.10 -17.56
CA LEU A 4 6.76 3.81 -16.49
C LEU A 4 7.23 5.11 -15.86
N VAL A 5 7.35 5.11 -14.54
CA VAL A 5 8.03 6.18 -13.80
C VAL A 5 9.53 5.95 -13.97
N GLU A 6 10.22 6.87 -14.59
CA GLU A 6 11.66 6.77 -14.79
C GLU A 6 12.39 7.34 -13.57
N LYS A 7 13.30 6.56 -12.99
CA LYS A 7 14.18 6.98 -11.88
C LYS A 7 15.43 7.60 -12.47
N ASP A 8 15.71 8.85 -12.17
CA ASP A 8 17.04 9.40 -12.44
C ASP A 8 18.06 8.88 -11.41
N ARG A 9 18.85 7.91 -11.81
CA ARG A 9 19.88 7.27 -10.98
C ARG A 9 21.13 8.13 -10.76
N ARG A 10 21.24 9.30 -11.39
CA ARG A 10 22.47 10.10 -11.42
C ARG A 10 22.56 11.16 -10.32
N SER A 11 21.44 11.59 -9.75
CA SER A 11 21.43 12.72 -8.81
C SER A 11 21.46 12.32 -7.33
N GLY A 12 21.36 11.06 -6.99
CA GLY A 12 21.22 10.63 -5.58
C GLY A 12 19.87 11.02 -4.94
N ASP A 13 19.16 11.96 -5.54
CA ASP A 13 17.82 12.36 -5.15
C ASP A 13 16.82 11.59 -6.03
N SER A 14 15.95 10.82 -5.40
CA SER A 14 14.90 10.09 -6.10
C SER A 14 13.82 11.07 -6.57
N ILE A 15 14.11 11.84 -7.62
CA ILE A 15 13.09 12.65 -8.29
C ILE A 15 12.25 11.69 -9.13
N VAL A 16 11.10 11.31 -8.61
CA VAL A 16 10.11 10.57 -9.37
C VAL A 16 9.35 11.57 -10.23
N THR A 17 9.73 11.66 -11.48
CA THR A 17 8.95 12.44 -12.45
C THR A 17 7.76 11.60 -12.88
N LEU A 18 6.58 11.92 -12.36
CA LEU A 18 5.35 11.33 -12.85
C LEU A 18 5.08 11.83 -14.28
N PRO A 19 4.69 10.95 -15.20
CA PRO A 19 4.32 11.38 -16.54
C PRO A 19 3.17 12.41 -16.45
N PRO A 20 3.12 13.38 -17.37
CA PRO A 20 2.03 14.34 -17.41
C PRO A 20 0.73 13.56 -17.45
N VAL A 21 -0.15 13.95 -16.56
CA VAL A 21 -1.40 13.24 -16.37
C VAL A 21 -2.29 13.52 -17.56
N ASP A 22 -2.27 12.63 -18.55
CA ASP A 22 -3.15 12.68 -19.70
C ASP A 22 -4.61 12.65 -19.24
N THR A 23 -5.39 13.61 -19.73
CA THR A 23 -6.83 13.74 -19.42
C THR A 23 -7.65 12.53 -19.90
N LEU A 24 -7.09 11.67 -20.76
CA LEU A 24 -7.73 10.47 -21.28
C LEU A 24 -7.61 9.26 -20.33
N ASN A 25 -6.63 9.23 -19.42
CA ASN A 25 -6.43 8.11 -18.52
C ASN A 25 -7.27 8.28 -17.25
N LYS A 26 -8.39 7.56 -17.17
CA LYS A 26 -9.30 7.58 -16.02
C LYS A 26 -8.85 6.72 -14.86
N ILE A 27 -7.92 5.78 -15.08
CA ILE A 27 -7.42 4.82 -14.09
C ILE A 27 -5.92 4.99 -13.93
N VAL A 28 -5.50 5.10 -12.68
CA VAL A 28 -4.10 5.11 -12.26
C VAL A 28 -3.85 3.87 -11.42
N TYR A 29 -2.86 3.07 -11.80
CA TYR A 29 -2.34 1.98 -10.98
C TYR A 29 -0.87 2.24 -10.66
N TYR A 30 -0.49 2.08 -9.39
CA TYR A 30 0.91 2.16 -9.00
C TYR A 30 1.20 1.36 -7.73
N CYS A 31 2.46 1.00 -7.56
CA CYS A 31 3.01 0.45 -6.33
C CYS A 31 3.63 1.61 -5.53
N GLN A 32 3.17 1.83 -4.30
CA GLN A 32 3.63 2.97 -3.50
C GLN A 32 5.08 2.80 -3.04
N ASN A 33 5.50 1.58 -2.74
CA ASN A 33 6.87 1.30 -2.35
C ASN A 33 7.43 0.13 -3.17
N GLU A 34 8.23 0.47 -4.16
CA GLU A 34 8.93 -0.49 -5.00
C GLU A 34 10.19 -0.98 -4.27
N THR A 35 10.21 -2.29 -3.93
CA THR A 35 11.24 -2.85 -3.05
C THR A 35 12.52 -3.27 -3.77
N VAL A 36 12.49 -3.51 -5.08
CA VAL A 36 13.67 -3.92 -5.86
C VAL A 36 14.64 -2.74 -6.01
N ASP A 37 14.11 -1.60 -6.42
CA ASP A 37 14.91 -0.37 -6.60
C ASP A 37 14.96 0.51 -5.35
N GLY A 38 14.21 0.17 -4.30
CA GLY A 38 14.16 0.94 -3.06
C GLY A 38 13.51 2.31 -3.23
N VAL A 39 12.47 2.41 -4.06
CA VAL A 39 11.77 3.67 -4.33
C VAL A 39 10.43 3.69 -3.65
N GLU A 40 10.25 4.61 -2.71
CA GLU A 40 8.96 4.89 -2.10
C GLU A 40 8.37 6.19 -2.67
N LEU A 41 7.14 6.10 -3.18
CA LEU A 41 6.41 7.25 -3.69
C LEU A 41 5.64 7.94 -2.56
N PRO A 42 5.57 9.28 -2.55
CA PRO A 42 4.69 10.00 -1.65
C PRO A 42 3.22 9.69 -1.98
N GLU A 43 2.32 10.03 -1.07
CA GLU A 43 0.91 10.05 -1.39
C GLU A 43 0.62 11.14 -2.43
N ILE A 44 -0.06 10.75 -3.51
CA ILE A 44 -0.32 11.62 -4.66
C ILE A 44 -1.82 11.76 -4.82
N ASP A 45 -2.29 13.01 -4.81
CA ASP A 45 -3.66 13.32 -5.17
C ASP A 45 -3.83 13.37 -6.69
N PHE A 46 -4.32 12.29 -7.26
CA PHE A 46 -4.62 12.21 -8.69
C PHE A 46 -5.97 12.83 -9.06
N LYS A 47 -6.66 13.49 -8.15
CA LYS A 47 -7.98 14.16 -8.33
C LYS A 47 -8.94 13.22 -9.09
N GLN A 48 -10.15 13.33 -9.07
CA GLN A 48 -11.24 12.68 -9.83
C GLN A 48 -10.93 11.40 -10.66
N ARG A 49 -9.84 10.66 -10.35
CA ARG A 49 -9.45 9.44 -11.04
C ARG A 49 -9.69 8.21 -10.19
N VAL A 50 -9.88 7.08 -10.87
CA VAL A 50 -9.84 5.79 -10.21
C VAL A 50 -8.38 5.47 -9.89
N VAL A 51 -8.04 5.46 -8.62
CA VAL A 51 -6.67 5.19 -8.14
C VAL A 51 -6.62 3.82 -7.48
N ILE A 52 -5.80 2.94 -8.03
CA ILE A 52 -5.54 1.61 -7.50
C ILE A 52 -4.09 1.59 -7.03
N CYS A 53 -3.87 1.33 -5.75
CA CYS A 53 -2.55 1.37 -5.15
C CYS A 53 -2.19 0.06 -4.46
N ASP A 54 -1.02 -0.48 -4.82
CA ASP A 54 -0.39 -1.58 -4.09
C ASP A 54 0.49 -1.01 -2.98
N VAL A 55 0.14 -1.31 -1.73
CA VAL A 55 0.90 -0.92 -0.54
C VAL A 55 1.46 -2.12 0.21
N SER A 56 1.60 -3.28 -0.45
CA SER A 56 2.00 -4.53 0.19
C SER A 56 3.33 -4.43 0.96
N SER A 57 4.25 -3.57 0.55
CA SER A 57 5.56 -3.47 1.19
C SER A 57 5.64 -2.45 2.32
N ASN A 58 4.73 -1.48 2.36
CA ASN A 58 4.71 -0.43 3.38
C ASN A 58 3.38 -0.30 4.14
N PHE A 59 2.47 -1.27 3.98
CA PHE A 59 1.22 -1.32 4.73
C PHE A 59 1.48 -1.40 6.23
N LEU A 60 0.77 -0.59 7.02
CA LEU A 60 0.92 -0.47 8.48
C LEU A 60 2.31 0.02 8.95
N THR A 61 3.13 0.59 8.08
CA THR A 61 4.40 1.22 8.49
C THR A 61 4.25 2.69 8.84
N ARG A 62 3.25 3.34 8.26
CA ARG A 62 2.90 4.74 8.46
C ARG A 62 1.41 4.98 8.22
N PRO A 63 0.84 6.11 8.69
CA PRO A 63 -0.51 6.51 8.32
C PRO A 63 -0.63 6.72 6.82
N LEU A 64 -1.79 6.36 6.28
CA LEU A 64 -2.18 6.60 4.89
C LEU A 64 -3.51 7.37 4.87
N ASN A 65 -3.66 8.27 3.92
CA ASN A 65 -4.93 8.95 3.69
C ASN A 65 -5.82 8.11 2.75
N PRO A 66 -6.82 7.39 3.28
CA PRO A 66 -7.64 6.48 2.47
C PRO A 66 -8.48 7.20 1.40
N HIS A 67 -8.71 8.50 1.54
CA HIS A 67 -9.49 9.29 0.59
C HIS A 67 -8.80 9.52 -0.76
N LEU A 68 -7.50 9.26 -0.84
CA LEU A 68 -6.72 9.38 -2.07
C LEU A 68 -6.87 8.17 -2.99
N TYR A 69 -7.46 7.08 -2.51
CA TYR A 69 -7.52 5.81 -3.23
C TYR A 69 -8.94 5.37 -3.52
N THR A 70 -9.16 4.80 -4.70
CA THR A 70 -10.40 4.07 -5.01
C THR A 70 -10.30 2.63 -4.52
N ILE A 71 -9.15 2.01 -4.76
CA ILE A 71 -8.79 0.69 -4.25
C ILE A 71 -7.37 0.77 -3.68
N LEU A 72 -7.21 0.34 -2.44
CA LEU A 72 -5.91 0.15 -1.81
C LEU A 72 -5.82 -1.30 -1.40
N PHE A 73 -4.74 -1.98 -1.77
CA PHE A 73 -4.57 -3.38 -1.39
C PHE A 73 -3.15 -3.68 -0.89
N ALA A 74 -3.07 -4.68 -0.02
CA ALA A 74 -1.82 -5.14 0.57
C ALA A 74 -1.85 -6.67 0.78
N GLY A 75 -0.86 -7.35 0.23
CA GLY A 75 -0.53 -8.71 0.69
C GLY A 75 0.09 -8.67 2.08
N ALA A 76 -0.35 -9.55 2.97
CA ALA A 76 0.07 -9.52 4.37
C ALA A 76 1.49 -10.04 4.64
N GLN A 77 2.13 -10.68 3.67
CA GLN A 77 3.39 -11.43 3.84
C GLN A 77 4.62 -10.60 4.22
N LYS A 78 4.51 -9.28 4.26
CA LYS A 78 5.59 -8.38 4.68
C LYS A 78 5.33 -7.87 6.09
N ASN A 79 4.89 -6.63 6.24
CA ASN A 79 4.73 -6.00 7.55
C ASN A 79 3.43 -6.38 8.29
N ALA A 80 2.38 -6.76 7.56
CA ALA A 80 1.06 -7.02 8.16
C ALA A 80 0.88 -8.42 8.75
N GLY A 81 1.72 -9.41 8.40
CA GLY A 81 1.57 -10.79 8.88
C GLY A 81 2.32 -11.80 8.02
N ILE A 82 1.67 -12.90 7.66
CA ILE A 82 2.23 -13.97 6.81
C ILE A 82 1.48 -14.10 5.49
N ALA A 83 2.04 -14.85 4.54
CA ALA A 83 1.39 -15.13 3.27
C ALA A 83 0.04 -15.83 3.44
N GLY A 84 -0.91 -15.54 2.56
CA GLY A 84 -2.25 -16.17 2.51
C GLY A 84 -3.40 -15.19 2.71
N VAL A 85 -3.15 -13.95 3.12
CA VAL A 85 -4.16 -12.91 3.27
C VAL A 85 -3.80 -11.70 2.40
N THR A 86 -4.80 -11.15 1.73
CA THR A 86 -4.73 -9.84 1.08
C THR A 86 -5.80 -8.94 1.67
N ILE A 87 -5.39 -7.80 2.18
CA ILE A 87 -6.29 -6.76 2.67
C ILE A 87 -6.65 -5.87 1.48
N VAL A 88 -7.94 -5.59 1.29
CA VAL A 88 -8.42 -4.72 0.22
C VAL A 88 -9.37 -3.69 0.82
N ALA A 89 -9.05 -2.42 0.66
CA ALA A 89 -9.94 -1.32 1.00
C ALA A 89 -10.49 -0.71 -0.29
N VAL A 90 -11.82 -0.56 -0.36
CA VAL A 90 -12.52 -0.02 -1.53
C VAL A 90 -13.32 1.21 -1.12
N ASN A 91 -13.12 2.30 -1.85
CA ASN A 91 -13.97 3.48 -1.73
C ASN A 91 -15.27 3.27 -2.53
N GLU A 92 -16.35 2.91 -1.84
CA GLU A 92 -17.62 2.58 -2.47
C GLU A 92 -18.35 3.79 -3.07
N VAL A 93 -17.97 5.00 -2.76
CA VAL A 93 -18.50 6.21 -3.42
C VAL A 93 -17.99 6.29 -4.85
N MET A 94 -16.71 5.95 -5.06
CA MET A 94 -16.08 5.98 -6.38
C MET A 94 -16.28 4.68 -7.16
N LEU A 95 -16.43 3.55 -6.48
CA LEU A 95 -16.64 2.23 -7.06
C LEU A 95 -17.75 1.51 -6.29
N PRO A 96 -19.02 1.76 -6.60
CA PRO A 96 -20.14 1.14 -5.90
C PRO A 96 -20.15 -0.38 -6.09
N LEU A 97 -20.04 -1.13 -4.99
CA LEU A 97 -20.12 -2.59 -4.95
C LEU A 97 -21.57 -3.04 -4.67
N ASN A 98 -22.47 -2.80 -5.62
CA ASN A 98 -23.92 -3.04 -5.43
C ASN A 98 -24.49 -4.13 -6.32
N THR A 99 -23.74 -4.61 -7.30
CA THR A 99 -24.18 -5.66 -8.23
C THR A 99 -23.05 -6.61 -8.58
N LYS A 100 -23.38 -7.89 -8.75
CA LYS A 100 -22.44 -8.90 -9.25
C LYS A 100 -22.20 -8.68 -10.74
N SER A 101 -20.94 -8.69 -11.15
CA SER A 101 -20.57 -8.69 -12.57
C SER A 101 -20.84 -10.08 -13.19
N PRO A 102 -21.58 -10.16 -14.31
CA PRO A 102 -21.84 -11.45 -14.96
C PRO A 102 -20.60 -12.03 -15.65
N LEU A 103 -19.58 -11.20 -15.94
CA LEU A 103 -18.40 -11.60 -16.68
C LEU A 103 -17.17 -11.84 -15.78
N THR A 104 -17.22 -11.39 -14.53
CA THR A 104 -16.09 -11.48 -13.61
C THR A 104 -16.18 -12.77 -12.80
N PRO A 105 -15.11 -13.59 -12.75
CA PRO A 105 -15.05 -14.75 -11.86
C PRO A 105 -15.28 -14.33 -10.40
N ALA A 106 -15.96 -15.16 -9.61
CA ALA A 106 -16.33 -14.82 -8.25
C ALA A 106 -15.18 -14.38 -7.36
N MET A 107 -13.99 -14.98 -7.53
CA MET A 107 -12.79 -14.61 -6.75
C MET A 107 -12.22 -13.24 -7.11
N MET A 108 -12.60 -12.67 -8.25
CA MET A 108 -12.16 -11.35 -8.73
C MET A 108 -13.28 -10.31 -8.60
N ASP A 109 -14.42 -10.69 -8.06
CA ASP A 109 -15.59 -9.82 -7.92
C ASP A 109 -15.75 -9.35 -6.46
N TYR A 110 -15.39 -8.12 -6.20
CA TYR A 110 -15.46 -7.52 -4.86
C TYR A 110 -16.89 -7.47 -4.30
N PHE A 111 -17.91 -7.42 -5.14
CA PHE A 111 -19.30 -7.54 -4.67
C PHE A 111 -19.57 -8.89 -4.00
N VAL A 112 -19.03 -9.97 -4.55
CA VAL A 112 -19.16 -11.32 -3.98
C VAL A 112 -18.47 -11.39 -2.62
N HIS A 113 -17.27 -10.85 -2.52
CA HIS A 113 -16.50 -10.81 -1.26
C HIS A 113 -17.20 -9.94 -0.21
N LYS A 114 -17.71 -8.77 -0.61
CA LYS A 114 -18.49 -7.91 0.30
C LYS A 114 -19.70 -8.62 0.87
N ARG A 115 -20.48 -9.31 0.04
CA ARG A 115 -21.68 -10.04 0.48
C ARG A 115 -21.40 -11.24 1.36
N ALA A 116 -20.21 -11.79 1.28
CA ALA A 116 -19.74 -12.91 2.08
C ALA A 116 -18.94 -12.47 3.31
N ASP A 117 -18.94 -11.18 3.67
CA ASP A 117 -18.13 -10.61 4.75
C ASP A 117 -16.66 -11.07 4.68
N SER A 118 -16.12 -11.10 3.45
CA SER A 118 -14.78 -11.59 3.12
C SER A 118 -14.56 -13.10 3.28
N ILE A 119 -15.57 -13.87 3.67
CA ILE A 119 -15.50 -15.32 3.88
C ILE A 119 -16.32 -16.04 2.79
N TYR A 120 -15.92 -15.88 1.55
CA TYR A 120 -16.56 -16.56 0.42
C TYR A 120 -16.27 -18.07 0.41
N ASN A 121 -15.12 -18.46 0.89
CA ASN A 121 -14.67 -19.84 1.08
C ASN A 121 -13.91 -19.95 2.41
N THR A 122 -13.51 -21.16 2.79
CA THR A 122 -12.73 -21.40 4.01
C THR A 122 -11.47 -20.51 4.05
N PRO A 123 -11.33 -19.61 5.05
CA PRO A 123 -10.21 -18.70 5.11
C PRO A 123 -8.94 -19.38 5.62
N PRO A 124 -7.75 -18.87 5.32
CA PRO A 124 -6.49 -19.31 5.92
C PRO A 124 -6.39 -18.79 7.36
N VAL A 125 -7.02 -19.48 8.30
CA VAL A 125 -7.24 -19.04 9.69
C VAL A 125 -5.92 -18.62 10.37
N SER A 126 -4.84 -19.37 10.17
CA SER A 126 -3.53 -19.04 10.76
C SER A 126 -2.97 -17.71 10.24
N ALA A 127 -3.14 -17.43 8.94
CA ALA A 127 -2.69 -16.18 8.35
C ALA A 127 -3.54 -14.99 8.79
N VAL A 128 -4.86 -15.17 8.89
CA VAL A 128 -5.78 -14.15 9.46
C VAL A 128 -5.41 -13.86 10.92
N ASN A 129 -5.13 -14.90 11.71
CA ASN A 129 -4.71 -14.72 13.10
C ASN A 129 -3.37 -13.99 13.24
N ALA A 130 -2.41 -14.23 12.34
CA ALA A 130 -1.15 -13.48 12.31
C ALA A 130 -1.37 -11.98 12.05
N VAL A 131 -2.24 -11.65 11.09
CA VAL A 131 -2.63 -10.26 10.82
C VAL A 131 -3.30 -9.63 12.04
N LYS A 132 -4.22 -10.37 12.69
CA LYS A 132 -4.86 -9.90 13.92
C LYS A 132 -3.83 -9.56 14.99
N HIS A 133 -2.88 -10.43 15.26
CA HIS A 133 -1.84 -10.19 16.26
C HIS A 133 -0.98 -8.97 15.92
N MET A 134 -0.68 -8.75 14.65
CA MET A 134 0.08 -7.57 14.23
C MET A 134 -0.73 -6.28 14.46
N VAL A 135 -2.01 -6.29 14.14
CA VAL A 135 -2.90 -5.15 14.40
C VAL A 135 -3.07 -4.92 15.90
N ASP A 136 -3.30 -5.96 16.67
CA ASP A 136 -3.41 -5.87 18.13
C ASP A 136 -2.12 -5.28 18.74
N TRP A 137 -0.94 -5.72 18.29
CA TRP A 137 0.33 -5.17 18.74
C TRP A 137 0.45 -3.68 18.41
N ILE A 138 0.11 -3.27 17.20
CA ILE A 138 0.08 -1.87 16.81
C ILE A 138 -0.85 -1.07 17.73
N LEU A 139 -2.03 -1.56 18.06
CA LEU A 139 -3.00 -0.89 18.90
C LEU A 139 -2.56 -0.84 20.38
N LEU A 140 -1.86 -1.87 20.87
CA LEU A 140 -1.35 -1.95 22.25
C LEU A 140 -0.14 -1.04 22.51
N GLU A 141 0.71 -0.86 21.51
CA GLU A 141 1.84 0.08 21.58
C GLU A 141 1.39 1.55 21.54
N SER A 142 0.07 1.80 21.34
CA SER A 142 -0.50 3.13 21.29
C SER A 142 -0.95 3.62 22.68
N ASP A 143 -0.25 4.61 23.20
CA ASP A 143 -0.83 5.53 24.16
C ASP A 143 -1.76 6.50 23.40
N ASP A 144 -3.03 6.17 23.32
CA ASP A 144 -4.20 6.93 22.83
C ASP A 144 -4.07 7.92 21.64
N SER A 145 -2.92 8.13 21.06
CA SER A 145 -2.78 9.09 19.97
C SER A 145 -1.69 8.71 18.95
N CYS A 146 -2.04 7.80 18.03
CA CYS A 146 -1.35 7.65 16.75
C CYS A 146 -0.08 6.81 16.71
N THR A 147 -0.22 5.52 16.92
CA THR A 147 0.85 4.51 16.89
C THR A 147 1.57 4.42 15.54
N LEU A 148 0.86 4.57 14.41
CA LEU A 148 1.51 4.51 13.10
C LEU A 148 2.47 5.68 12.88
N HIS A 149 2.19 6.86 13.41
CA HIS A 149 3.15 7.98 13.36
C HIS A 149 4.40 7.71 14.19
N GLN A 150 4.25 7.08 15.35
CA GLN A 150 5.39 6.71 16.19
C GLN A 150 6.24 5.62 15.53
N LEU A 151 5.60 4.63 14.90
CA LEU A 151 6.30 3.59 14.16
C LEU A 151 7.06 4.16 12.96
N ASP A 152 6.46 5.08 12.21
CA ASP A 152 7.12 5.80 11.11
C ASP A 152 8.32 6.61 11.64
N ALA A 153 8.15 7.36 12.72
CA ALA A 153 9.23 8.13 13.32
C ALA A 153 10.42 7.25 13.76
N ARG A 154 10.15 6.12 14.43
CA ARG A 154 11.18 5.13 14.81
C ARG A 154 11.87 4.51 13.60
N ALA A 155 11.12 4.22 12.52
CA ALA A 155 11.68 3.68 11.30
C ALA A 155 12.60 4.69 10.61
N ARG A 156 12.18 5.97 10.53
CA ARG A 156 12.99 7.07 9.97
C ARG A 156 14.25 7.32 10.78
N GLU A 157 14.17 7.29 12.10
CA GLU A 157 15.34 7.43 12.95
C GLU A 157 16.37 6.32 12.69
N LYS A 158 15.93 5.05 12.59
CA LYS A 158 16.81 3.93 12.29
C LYS A 158 17.44 4.05 10.90
N SER A 159 16.66 4.36 9.88
CA SER A 159 17.14 4.50 8.51
C SER A 159 18.11 5.68 8.35
N SER A 160 17.83 6.81 9.01
CA SER A 160 18.71 8.00 8.94
C SER A 160 20.11 7.70 9.45
N LYS A 161 20.25 6.87 10.49
CA LYS A 161 21.57 6.44 11.01
C LYS A 161 22.34 5.61 9.96
N LEU A 162 21.65 4.73 9.22
CA LEU A 162 22.26 3.93 8.16
C LEU A 162 22.68 4.80 6.98
N TYR A 163 21.82 5.72 6.54
CA TYR A 163 22.15 6.65 5.44
C TYR A 163 23.28 7.62 5.81
N ALA A 164 23.34 8.09 7.07
CA ALA A 164 24.46 8.88 7.54
C ALA A 164 25.78 8.11 7.48
N LEU A 165 25.78 6.86 7.97
CA LEU A 165 26.96 5.99 7.92
C LEU A 165 27.40 5.71 6.47
N GLN A 166 26.46 5.45 5.58
CA GLN A 166 26.73 5.25 4.15
C GLN A 166 27.43 6.49 3.54
N LYS A 167 26.88 7.67 3.85
CA LYS A 167 27.43 8.94 3.35
C LYS A 167 28.83 9.20 3.88
N ASP A 168 29.09 8.89 5.17
CA ASP A 168 30.36 9.16 5.83
C ASP A 168 31.46 8.15 5.41
N THR A 169 31.08 6.91 5.13
CA THR A 169 32.03 5.83 4.84
C THR A 169 32.19 5.53 3.36
N GLY A 170 31.22 5.89 2.53
CA GLY A 170 31.22 5.55 1.10
C GLY A 170 31.17 4.04 0.79
N VAL A 171 30.81 3.20 1.78
CA VAL A 171 30.94 1.72 1.71
C VAL A 171 29.83 1.07 0.90
N TYR A 172 28.71 1.75 0.67
CA TYR A 172 27.55 1.18 -0.07
C TYR A 172 27.15 2.12 -1.21
N TYR A 173 26.89 1.51 -2.37
CA TYR A 173 26.32 2.16 -3.54
C TYR A 173 24.92 1.65 -3.83
#